data_ab9f13b30f02af8f792d4fa58225110f
#
_entry.id   ab9f13b30f02af8f792d4fa58225110f
#
_cell.length_a   1.000
_cell.length_b   1.000
_cell.length_c   1.000
_cell.angle_alpha   90.00
_cell.angle_beta   90.00
_cell.angle_gamma   90.00
#
_symmetry.space_group_name_H-M   'P 1'
#
loop_
_entity.id
_entity.type
_entity.pdbx_description
1 polymer ?
#
loop_
_entity_poly.entity_id
_entity_poly.type
_entity_poly.pdbx_seq_one_letter_code
_entity_poly.pdbx_strand_id
1 'polypeptide(L)'
;MPDLAPSTTRRRFLVLAGSAAIGGAVPIVTVRPAEATPAMLATAIRNVVGEAELHTGKVKLDIPPLVENGNTVPMTVSVASPMTPDDHVKSIHVFNEKNPQPNIGNFYLGPRSGRGQISTRIRLADSQKITAIARLSDDSLWSATADVVVTLAACTEEVI
;
A
#
# COMPACT_ATOMS: atom_id res chain seq x y z
N MET A 1 -19.09 62.12 40.81
CA MET A 1 -17.71 61.73 40.43
C MET A 1 -17.76 60.36 39.86
N PRO A 2 -17.58 60.16 38.56
CA PRO A 2 -17.58 58.83 37.95
C PRO A 2 -16.17 58.24 38.01
N ASP A 3 -16.09 57.02 38.47
CA ASP A 3 -14.89 56.20 38.65
C ASP A 3 -14.34 55.78 37.27
N LEU A 4 -13.12 56.20 36.97
CA LEU A 4 -12.41 55.87 35.74
C LEU A 4 -11.74 54.49 35.89
N ALA A 5 -12.34 53.50 35.29
CA ALA A 5 -11.72 52.18 35.19
C ALA A 5 -10.40 52.26 34.38
N PRO A 6 -9.31 51.63 34.84
CA PRO A 6 -8.01 51.70 34.16
C PRO A 6 -8.04 50.92 32.84
N SER A 7 -7.82 51.64 31.73
CA SER A 7 -7.71 51.04 30.41
C SER A 7 -6.49 50.09 30.32
N THR A 8 -6.72 48.84 30.15
CA THR A 8 -5.67 47.83 29.96
C THR A 8 -5.00 48.02 28.60
N THR A 9 -3.83 48.63 28.59
CA THR A 9 -3.06 48.90 27.37
C THR A 9 -2.59 47.60 26.75
N ARG A 10 -2.64 47.48 25.41
CA ARG A 10 -2.21 46.28 24.63
C ARG A 10 -0.85 45.73 25.05
N ARG A 11 0.03 46.63 25.54
CA ARG A 11 1.36 46.29 26.06
C ARG A 11 1.32 45.47 27.35
N ARG A 12 0.36 45.77 28.26
CA ARG A 12 0.16 45.00 29.51
C ARG A 12 -0.47 43.61 29.26
N PHE A 13 -1.31 43.52 28.23
CA PHE A 13 -1.88 42.25 27.84
C PHE A 13 -0.80 41.29 27.29
N LEU A 14 0.14 41.78 26.48
CA LEU A 14 1.26 41.00 25.95
C LEU A 14 2.24 40.54 27.02
N VAL A 15 2.45 41.32 28.06
CA VAL A 15 3.33 40.95 29.19
C VAL A 15 2.68 39.88 30.07
N LEU A 16 1.36 39.95 30.27
CA LEU A 16 0.62 38.93 31.03
C LEU A 16 0.47 37.62 30.28
N ALA A 17 0.37 37.64 28.92
CA ALA A 17 0.32 36.43 28.09
C ALA A 17 1.68 35.75 27.99
N GLY A 18 2.81 36.49 28.13
CA GLY A 18 4.15 35.92 28.05
C GLY A 18 4.62 35.18 29.30
N SER A 19 3.93 35.33 30.46
CA SER A 19 4.37 34.68 31.71
C SER A 19 3.75 33.34 32.02
N ALA A 20 2.84 32.85 31.16
CA ALA A 20 2.18 31.53 31.34
C ALA A 20 2.87 30.36 30.59
N ALA A 21 4.03 30.62 29.96
CA ALA A 21 4.77 29.59 29.21
C ALA A 21 5.83 28.90 30.09
N ILE A 22 5.44 28.39 31.25
CA ILE A 22 6.32 27.54 32.04
C ILE A 22 5.71 26.14 32.12
N GLY A 23 6.31 25.20 31.41
CA GLY A 23 6.28 23.77 31.74
C GLY A 23 5.23 22.90 31.07
N GLY A 24 4.73 23.22 29.89
CA GLY A 24 4.03 22.25 29.07
C GLY A 24 5.05 21.44 28.26
N ALA A 25 5.37 20.21 28.68
CA ALA A 25 6.03 19.25 27.80
C ALA A 25 5.11 19.01 26.61
N VAL A 26 5.40 19.62 25.46
CA VAL A 26 4.71 19.30 24.21
C VAL A 26 5.14 17.87 23.86
N PRO A 27 4.22 16.89 23.85
CA PRO A 27 4.58 15.57 23.42
C PRO A 27 4.99 15.66 21.95
N ILE A 28 6.25 15.38 21.67
CA ILE A 28 6.71 15.23 20.29
C ILE A 28 6.06 13.95 19.78
N VAL A 29 4.97 14.07 19.04
CA VAL A 29 4.36 12.95 18.32
C VAL A 29 5.28 12.62 17.16
N THR A 30 6.18 11.66 17.37
CA THR A 30 6.96 11.08 16.26
C THR A 30 6.02 10.22 15.44
N VAL A 31 5.53 10.74 14.32
CA VAL A 31 4.79 9.97 13.33
C VAL A 31 5.80 9.06 12.64
N ARG A 32 5.76 7.78 12.93
CA ARG A 32 6.50 6.78 12.15
C ARG A 32 5.75 6.55 10.85
N PRO A 33 6.44 6.47 9.67
CA PRO A 33 5.80 6.02 8.44
C PRO A 33 5.10 4.69 8.70
N ALA A 34 3.86 4.56 8.25
CA ALA A 34 3.13 3.32 8.36
C ALA A 34 3.75 2.31 7.40
N GLU A 35 4.44 1.30 7.92
CA GLU A 35 4.87 0.14 7.15
C GLU A 35 3.84 -0.97 7.31
N ALA A 36 3.60 -1.72 6.23
CA ALA A 36 2.79 -2.93 6.33
C ALA A 36 3.52 -3.93 7.24
N THR A 37 2.81 -4.46 8.20
CA THR A 37 3.33 -5.54 9.03
C THR A 37 3.07 -6.90 8.36
N PRO A 38 3.88 -7.94 8.62
CA PRO A 38 3.60 -9.29 8.12
C PRO A 38 2.19 -9.77 8.45
N ALA A 39 1.65 -9.34 9.60
CA ALA A 39 0.28 -9.66 10.01
C ALA A 39 -0.78 -8.98 9.12
N MET A 40 -0.55 -7.74 8.69
CA MET A 40 -1.43 -7.03 7.76
C MET A 40 -1.43 -7.69 6.39
N LEU A 41 -0.27 -8.07 5.87
CA LEU A 41 -0.13 -8.80 4.62
C LEU A 41 -0.86 -10.15 4.69
N ALA A 42 -0.62 -10.93 5.74
CA ALA A 42 -1.29 -12.21 5.95
C ALA A 42 -2.82 -12.06 6.02
N THR A 43 -3.30 -11.01 6.67
CA THR A 43 -4.73 -10.70 6.73
C THR A 43 -5.28 -10.31 5.35
N ALA A 44 -4.57 -9.47 4.60
CA ALA A 44 -4.97 -9.06 3.26
C ALA A 44 -5.04 -10.25 2.29
N ILE A 45 -4.06 -11.14 2.34
CA ILE A 45 -4.07 -12.39 1.56
C ILE A 45 -5.22 -13.28 1.99
N ARG A 46 -5.42 -13.51 3.29
CA ARG A 46 -6.50 -14.35 3.81
C ARG A 46 -7.90 -13.84 3.41
N ASN A 47 -8.11 -12.55 3.35
CA ASN A 47 -9.36 -11.95 2.90
C ASN A 47 -9.71 -12.31 1.44
N VAL A 48 -8.69 -12.59 0.62
CA VAL A 48 -8.87 -13.02 -0.78
C VAL A 48 -8.94 -14.53 -0.92
N VAL A 49 -8.04 -15.22 -0.24
CA VAL A 49 -7.83 -16.68 -0.36
C VAL A 49 -8.80 -17.47 0.51
N GLY A 50 -9.19 -16.91 1.68
CA GLY A 50 -9.88 -17.65 2.73
C GLY A 50 -8.97 -18.72 3.31
N GLU A 51 -9.51 -19.92 3.46
CA GLU A 51 -8.79 -21.14 3.92
C GLU A 51 -8.36 -22.04 2.73
N ALA A 52 -8.47 -21.56 1.48
CA ALA A 52 -8.16 -22.34 0.31
C ALA A 52 -6.65 -22.49 0.10
N GLU A 53 -6.22 -23.62 -0.45
CA GLU A 53 -4.83 -23.90 -0.76
C GLU A 53 -4.35 -23.05 -1.96
N LEU A 54 -3.13 -22.51 -1.85
CA LEU A 54 -2.46 -21.79 -2.92
C LEU A 54 -1.55 -22.72 -3.72
N HIS A 55 -1.89 -22.94 -4.98
CA HIS A 55 -1.07 -23.70 -5.92
C HIS A 55 -0.03 -22.83 -6.63
N THR A 56 0.99 -23.45 -7.19
CA THR A 56 2.01 -22.78 -8.01
C THR A 56 2.04 -23.33 -9.44
N GLY A 57 2.56 -22.56 -10.39
CA GLY A 57 2.84 -23.02 -11.76
C GLY A 57 1.98 -22.40 -12.86
N LYS A 58 0.76 -21.92 -12.59
CA LYS A 58 -0.08 -21.25 -13.62
C LYS A 58 0.13 -19.74 -13.68
N VAL A 59 0.59 -19.10 -12.60
CA VAL A 59 0.82 -17.66 -12.54
C VAL A 59 2.29 -17.38 -12.83
N LYS A 60 2.54 -16.42 -13.72
CA LYS A 60 3.86 -15.84 -13.97
C LYS A 60 3.82 -14.36 -13.60
N LEU A 61 4.68 -13.96 -12.70
CA LEU A 61 4.91 -12.57 -12.33
C LEU A 61 6.20 -12.09 -12.99
N ASP A 62 6.07 -11.15 -13.92
CA ASP A 62 7.18 -10.52 -14.63
C ASP A 62 7.36 -9.10 -14.09
N ILE A 63 8.43 -8.91 -13.36
CA ILE A 63 8.83 -7.66 -12.72
C ILE A 63 10.37 -7.62 -12.68
N PRO A 64 11.02 -6.48 -12.97
CA PRO A 64 12.47 -6.38 -12.88
C PRO A 64 12.98 -6.72 -11.48
N PRO A 65 13.97 -7.61 -11.33
CA PRO A 65 14.51 -7.98 -10.02
C PRO A 65 15.32 -6.84 -9.37
N LEU A 66 15.79 -5.88 -10.17
CA LEU A 66 16.48 -4.66 -9.75
C LEU A 66 15.80 -3.45 -10.37
N VAL A 67 15.43 -2.49 -9.54
CA VAL A 67 14.71 -1.27 -9.93
C VAL A 67 15.46 -0.05 -9.39
N GLU A 68 15.85 0.85 -10.27
CA GLU A 68 16.54 2.09 -9.88
C GLU A 68 15.60 3.11 -9.25
N ASN A 69 14.32 3.11 -9.65
CA ASN A 69 13.33 4.07 -9.16
C ASN A 69 12.03 3.36 -8.78
N GLY A 70 11.74 3.28 -7.49
CA GLY A 70 10.54 2.66 -6.93
C GLY A 70 9.22 3.37 -7.26
N ASN A 71 9.24 4.63 -7.76
CA ASN A 71 8.00 5.36 -8.07
C ASN A 71 7.24 4.79 -9.28
N THR A 72 7.94 4.08 -10.19
CA THR A 72 7.34 3.61 -11.44
C THR A 72 7.95 2.28 -11.84
N VAL A 73 7.48 1.21 -11.26
CA VAL A 73 7.97 -0.15 -11.49
C VAL A 73 7.01 -0.87 -12.44
N PRO A 74 7.45 -1.26 -13.65
CA PRO A 74 6.61 -2.03 -14.55
C PRO A 74 6.39 -3.44 -14.00
N MET A 75 5.17 -3.93 -14.12
CA MET A 75 4.79 -5.26 -13.67
C MET A 75 3.80 -5.87 -14.66
N THR A 76 3.99 -7.14 -14.99
CA THR A 76 3.05 -7.93 -15.77
C THR A 76 2.76 -9.24 -15.01
N VAL A 77 1.48 -9.53 -14.80
CA VAL A 77 1.02 -10.81 -14.30
C VAL A 77 0.31 -11.55 -15.40
N SER A 78 0.77 -12.76 -15.71
CA SER A 78 0.17 -13.63 -16.73
C SER A 78 -0.27 -14.93 -16.07
N VAL A 79 -1.44 -15.40 -16.45
CA VAL A 79 -2.03 -16.65 -15.92
C VAL A 79 -2.30 -17.59 -17.09
N ALA A 80 -1.82 -18.81 -16.98
CA ALA A 80 -2.05 -19.86 -17.98
C ALA A 80 -3.51 -20.31 -17.92
N SER A 81 -4.33 -19.80 -18.85
CA SER A 81 -5.73 -20.14 -19.04
C SER A 81 -6.12 -19.87 -20.51
N PRO A 82 -6.95 -20.74 -21.12
CA PRO A 82 -7.45 -20.52 -22.47
C PRO A 82 -8.47 -19.39 -22.57
N MET A 83 -8.94 -18.86 -21.45
CA MET A 83 -9.94 -17.80 -21.34
C MET A 83 -11.25 -18.15 -22.09
N THR A 84 -11.69 -19.39 -21.92
CA THR A 84 -12.99 -19.87 -22.39
C THR A 84 -14.08 -19.64 -21.34
N PRO A 85 -15.38 -19.78 -21.67
CA PRO A 85 -16.44 -19.72 -20.66
C PRO A 85 -16.25 -20.69 -19.50
N ASP A 86 -15.70 -21.87 -19.75
CA ASP A 86 -15.52 -22.94 -18.76
C ASP A 86 -14.18 -22.85 -18.02
N ASP A 87 -13.12 -22.35 -18.68
CA ASP A 87 -11.79 -22.17 -18.08
C ASP A 87 -11.27 -20.74 -18.34
N HIS A 88 -11.39 -19.89 -17.33
CA HIS A 88 -10.93 -18.51 -17.39
C HIS A 88 -10.44 -17.99 -16.03
N VAL A 89 -9.72 -16.89 -16.06
CA VAL A 89 -9.31 -16.17 -14.87
C VAL A 89 -10.46 -15.27 -14.41
N LYS A 90 -10.91 -15.44 -13.17
CA LYS A 90 -11.92 -14.58 -12.54
C LYS A 90 -11.30 -13.31 -11.97
N SER A 91 -10.15 -13.44 -11.30
CA SER A 91 -9.48 -12.29 -10.69
C SER A 91 -7.99 -12.51 -10.52
N ILE A 92 -7.25 -11.40 -10.49
CA ILE A 92 -5.83 -11.35 -10.13
C ILE A 92 -5.70 -10.33 -9.01
N HIS A 93 -5.05 -10.70 -7.92
CA HIS A 93 -4.79 -9.88 -6.75
C HIS A 93 -3.29 -9.75 -6.56
N VAL A 94 -2.79 -8.55 -6.32
CA VAL A 94 -1.36 -8.29 -6.16
C VAL A 94 -1.10 -7.65 -4.80
N PHE A 95 -0.12 -8.20 -4.10
CA PHE A 95 0.26 -7.82 -2.75
C PHE A 95 1.74 -7.49 -2.66
N ASN A 96 2.08 -6.68 -1.67
CA ASN A 96 3.44 -6.30 -1.31
C ASN A 96 3.65 -6.41 0.21
N GLU A 97 4.93 -6.43 0.64
CA GLU A 97 5.28 -6.63 2.05
C GLU A 97 5.49 -5.33 2.82
N LYS A 98 5.98 -4.26 2.18
CA LYS A 98 6.50 -3.09 2.90
C LYS A 98 5.76 -1.79 2.64
N ASN A 99 4.98 -1.68 1.56
CA ASN A 99 4.19 -0.47 1.37
C ASN A 99 3.14 -0.33 2.49
N PRO A 100 2.71 0.89 2.83
CA PRO A 100 1.70 1.11 3.87
C PRO A 100 0.41 0.30 3.68
N GLN A 101 0.04 0.07 2.41
CA GLN A 101 -1.07 -0.83 2.05
C GLN A 101 -0.53 -2.09 1.39
N PRO A 102 -0.78 -3.28 1.98
CA PRO A 102 -0.29 -4.54 1.42
C PRO A 102 -0.99 -4.94 0.12
N ASN A 103 -2.21 -4.49 -0.14
CA ASN A 103 -2.93 -4.76 -1.39
C ASN A 103 -2.61 -3.67 -2.43
N ILE A 104 -1.87 -4.03 -3.48
CA ILE A 104 -1.54 -3.13 -4.60
C ILE A 104 -2.76 -2.92 -5.50
N GLY A 105 -3.51 -3.99 -5.77
CA GLY A 105 -4.67 -3.92 -6.64
C GLY A 105 -5.36 -5.25 -6.86
N ASN A 106 -6.63 -5.15 -7.25
CA ASN A 106 -7.51 -6.27 -7.55
C ASN A 106 -8.06 -6.07 -8.97
N PHE A 107 -7.83 -7.04 -9.85
CA PHE A 107 -8.20 -7.00 -11.25
C PHE A 107 -9.20 -8.12 -11.52
N TYR A 108 -10.36 -7.79 -12.04
CA TYR A 108 -11.40 -8.74 -12.37
C TYR A 108 -11.45 -8.97 -13.87
N LEU A 109 -11.38 -10.22 -14.27
CA LEU A 109 -11.39 -10.65 -15.66
C LEU A 109 -12.57 -11.58 -15.92
N GLY A 110 -12.78 -11.89 -17.18
CA GLY A 110 -13.79 -12.84 -17.61
C GLY A 110 -13.40 -13.45 -18.96
N PRO A 111 -14.19 -14.40 -19.48
CA PRO A 111 -13.84 -15.10 -20.74
C PRO A 111 -13.66 -14.16 -21.93
N ARG A 112 -14.30 -12.99 -21.91
CA ARG A 112 -14.18 -11.97 -22.96
C ARG A 112 -12.96 -11.06 -22.84
N SER A 113 -12.14 -11.21 -21.83
CA SER A 113 -10.91 -10.42 -21.65
C SER A 113 -9.80 -10.80 -22.64
N GLY A 114 -9.97 -11.90 -23.37
CA GLY A 114 -9.04 -12.37 -24.40
C GLY A 114 -7.79 -13.05 -23.85
N ARG A 115 -7.19 -12.52 -22.79
CA ARG A 115 -6.00 -13.08 -22.14
C ARG A 115 -6.12 -12.98 -20.62
N GLY A 116 -5.63 -13.97 -19.91
CA GLY A 116 -5.45 -13.96 -18.47
C GLY A 116 -4.20 -13.15 -18.08
N GLN A 117 -4.15 -11.87 -18.45
CA GLN A 117 -2.97 -11.04 -18.25
C GLN A 117 -3.35 -9.60 -17.87
N ILE A 118 -2.58 -9.04 -16.94
CA ILE A 118 -2.60 -7.60 -16.63
C ILE A 118 -1.19 -7.04 -16.72
N SER A 119 -1.07 -5.80 -17.21
CA SER A 119 0.18 -5.04 -17.19
C SER A 119 -0.09 -3.66 -16.63
N THR A 120 0.72 -3.25 -15.66
CA THR A 120 0.56 -1.98 -14.98
C THR A 120 1.90 -1.48 -14.44
N ARG A 121 1.89 -0.30 -13.84
CA ARG A 121 3.02 0.23 -13.06
C ARG A 121 2.61 0.35 -11.60
N ILE A 122 3.52 -0.02 -10.72
CA ILE A 122 3.31 0.02 -9.27
C ILE A 122 4.36 0.90 -8.60
N ARG A 123 4.10 1.29 -7.36
CA ARG A 123 5.09 1.98 -6.51
C ARG A 123 5.60 1.04 -5.44
N LEU A 124 6.90 1.07 -5.20
CA LEU A 124 7.57 0.27 -4.17
C LEU A 124 8.32 1.19 -3.20
N ALA A 125 7.91 1.17 -1.96
CA ALA A 125 8.50 1.99 -0.90
C ALA A 125 9.92 1.54 -0.51
N ASP A 126 10.26 0.28 -0.75
CA ASP A 126 11.57 -0.31 -0.44
C ASP A 126 11.73 -1.64 -1.21
N SER A 127 12.92 -2.25 -1.12
CA SER A 127 13.16 -3.62 -1.56
C SER A 127 12.26 -4.60 -0.82
N GLN A 128 11.51 -5.40 -1.55
CA GLN A 128 10.45 -6.23 -0.97
C GLN A 128 10.01 -7.36 -1.89
N LYS A 129 9.24 -8.28 -1.34
CA LYS A 129 8.59 -9.35 -2.09
C LYS A 129 7.22 -8.88 -2.59
N ILE A 130 6.93 -9.23 -3.85
CA ILE A 130 5.63 -9.04 -4.49
C ILE A 130 4.99 -10.40 -4.70
N THR A 131 3.72 -10.52 -4.36
CA THR A 131 2.94 -11.75 -4.52
C THR A 131 1.73 -11.48 -5.41
N ALA A 132 1.58 -12.24 -6.49
CA ALA A 132 0.40 -12.26 -7.32
C ALA A 132 -0.41 -13.53 -7.07
N ILE A 133 -1.72 -13.40 -6.87
CA ILE A 133 -2.65 -14.51 -6.67
C ILE A 133 -3.76 -14.41 -7.70
N ALA A 134 -3.99 -15.49 -8.45
CA ALA A 134 -5.05 -15.58 -9.42
C ALA A 134 -6.10 -16.60 -8.97
N ARG A 135 -7.38 -16.24 -9.15
CA ARG A 135 -8.53 -17.15 -8.98
C ARG A 135 -9.06 -17.54 -10.35
N LEU A 136 -9.19 -18.82 -10.62
CA LEU A 136 -9.75 -19.35 -11.86
C LEU A 136 -11.26 -19.61 -11.76
N SER A 137 -11.87 -19.99 -12.87
CA SER A 137 -13.30 -20.29 -12.98
C SER A 137 -13.75 -21.45 -12.09
N ASP A 138 -12.89 -22.41 -11.83
CA ASP A 138 -13.08 -23.55 -10.92
C ASP A 138 -12.84 -23.20 -9.43
N ASP A 139 -12.64 -21.92 -9.12
CA ASP A 139 -12.28 -21.38 -7.81
C ASP A 139 -10.91 -21.81 -7.26
N SER A 140 -10.10 -22.52 -8.05
CA SER A 140 -8.72 -22.80 -7.70
C SER A 140 -7.89 -21.52 -7.62
N LEU A 141 -6.95 -21.48 -6.66
CA LEU A 141 -6.08 -20.34 -6.39
C LEU A 141 -4.64 -20.67 -6.74
N TRP A 142 -4.04 -19.80 -7.53
CA TRP A 142 -2.68 -19.96 -8.03
C TRP A 142 -1.85 -18.73 -7.71
N SER A 143 -0.61 -18.91 -7.29
CA SER A 143 0.26 -17.82 -6.89
C SER A 143 1.64 -17.87 -7.53
N ALA A 144 2.25 -16.66 -7.61
CA ALA A 144 3.66 -16.47 -7.91
C ALA A 144 4.20 -15.33 -7.06
N THR A 145 5.47 -15.42 -6.69
CA THR A 145 6.18 -14.39 -5.93
C THR A 145 7.47 -13.98 -6.64
N ALA A 146 7.87 -12.74 -6.47
CA ALA A 146 9.14 -12.21 -6.94
C ALA A 146 9.76 -11.27 -5.89
N ASP A 147 11.06 -11.38 -5.68
CA ASP A 147 11.83 -10.45 -4.87
C ASP A 147 12.31 -9.30 -5.77
N VAL A 148 12.12 -8.07 -5.30
CA VAL A 148 12.52 -6.85 -6.03
C VAL A 148 13.44 -6.01 -5.15
N VAL A 149 14.61 -5.71 -5.67
CA VAL A 149 15.56 -4.77 -5.05
C VAL A 149 15.34 -3.39 -5.62
N VAL A 150 15.10 -2.42 -4.75
CA VAL A 150 14.88 -1.01 -5.11
C VAL A 150 16.04 -0.18 -4.59
N THR A 151 16.77 0.51 -5.47
CA THR A 151 17.91 1.33 -5.08
C THR A 151 17.50 2.74 -4.65
N LEU A 152 16.47 3.31 -5.28
CA LEU A 152 15.86 4.57 -4.88
C LEU A 152 14.38 4.32 -4.57
N ALA A 153 14.05 4.32 -3.31
CA ALA A 153 12.69 4.10 -2.81
C ALA A 153 11.69 5.10 -3.42
N ALA A 154 10.45 4.67 -3.58
CA ALA A 154 9.37 5.61 -3.87
C ALA A 154 9.27 6.60 -2.71
N CYS A 155 9.20 7.91 -3.02
CA CYS A 155 8.88 8.91 -2.01
C CYS A 155 7.52 8.54 -1.40
N THR A 156 7.53 8.12 -0.15
CA THR A 156 6.32 8.11 0.66
C THR A 156 5.96 9.58 0.85
N GLU A 157 4.81 10.01 0.32
CA GLU A 157 4.31 11.35 0.60
C GLU A 157 4.12 11.43 2.11
N GLU A 158 4.96 12.22 2.79
CA GLU A 158 4.66 12.67 4.13
C GLU A 158 3.37 13.47 4.03
N VAL A 159 2.31 12.94 4.63
CA VAL A 159 1.07 13.69 4.81
C VAL A 159 1.40 14.81 5.81
N ILE A 160 1.56 16.01 5.28
CA ILE A 160 1.72 17.25 6.07
C ILE A 160 0.40 17.54 6.76
#